data_9d91d23b923e705f6f1fec2cfd201a5d
#
_entry.id   9d91d23b923e705f6f1fec2cfd201a5d
#
_cell.length_a   1.000
_cell.length_b   1.000
_cell.length_c   1.000
_cell.angle_alpha   90.00
_cell.angle_beta   90.00
_cell.angle_gamma   90.00
#
_symmetry.space_group_name_H-M   'P 1'
#
loop_
_entity.id
_entity.type
_entity.pdbx_description
1 polymer ?
#
loop_
_entity_poly.entity_id
_entity_poly.type
_entity_poly.pdbx_seq_one_letter_code
_entity_poly.pdbx_strand_id
1 'polypeptide(L)' 'PVHICKNAAIGMDSMIMPGVTIGEGAVIGAGTLVTKDIPAWTIAIGRPAKVIKEI' A
#
# COMPACT_ATOMS: atom_id res chain seq x y z
N PRO A 1 -10.19 -9.95 -4.87
CA PRO A 1 -8.82 -10.29 -4.43
C PRO A 1 -7.91 -9.07 -4.43
N VAL A 2 -6.89 -9.13 -3.61
CA VAL A 2 -5.86 -8.10 -3.56
C VAL A 2 -4.86 -8.29 -4.69
N HIS A 3 -4.51 -7.21 -5.36
CA HIS A 3 -3.46 -7.23 -6.37
C HIS A 3 -2.26 -6.44 -5.87
N ILE A 4 -1.13 -7.10 -5.76
CA ILE A 4 0.12 -6.45 -5.39
C ILE A 4 1.04 -6.48 -6.60
N CYS A 5 1.33 -5.31 -7.14
CA CYS A 5 2.10 -5.22 -8.37
C CYS A 5 3.59 -5.43 -8.10
N LYS A 6 4.34 -5.52 -9.19
CA LYS A 6 5.77 -5.81 -9.15
C LYS A 6 6.52 -4.78 -8.30
N ASN A 7 7.48 -5.26 -7.51
CA ASN A 7 8.37 -4.43 -6.68
C ASN A 7 7.68 -3.66 -5.55
N ALA A 8 6.41 -3.95 -5.26
CA ALA A 8 5.76 -3.35 -4.11
C ALA A 8 6.30 -3.97 -2.83
N ALA A 9 6.45 -3.16 -1.78
CA ALA A 9 6.91 -3.62 -0.47
C ALA A 9 5.83 -3.36 0.56
N ILE A 10 5.47 -4.39 1.31
CA ILE A 10 4.40 -4.33 2.31
C ILE A 10 5.01 -4.52 3.69
N GLY A 11 4.80 -3.56 4.56
CA GLY A 11 5.32 -3.64 5.92
C GLY A 11 4.60 -4.67 6.79
N MET A 12 5.24 -5.03 7.90
CA MET A 12 4.72 -6.03 8.82
C MET A 12 3.38 -5.59 9.42
N ASP A 13 2.48 -6.55 9.63
CA ASP A 13 1.17 -6.31 10.23
C ASP A 13 0.28 -5.35 9.46
N SER A 14 0.56 -5.15 8.19
CA SER A 14 -0.32 -4.36 7.33
C SER A 14 -1.55 -5.18 6.96
N MET A 15 -2.69 -4.50 6.84
CA MET A 15 -3.92 -5.11 6.42
C MET A 15 -4.39 -4.45 5.13
N ILE A 16 -4.67 -5.26 4.11
CA ILE A 16 -5.10 -4.75 2.81
C ILE A 16 -6.49 -5.28 2.54
N MET A 17 -7.43 -4.37 2.34
CA MET A 17 -8.82 -4.74 2.15
C MET A 17 -9.03 -5.43 0.80
N PRO A 18 -10.05 -6.31 0.68
CA PRO A 18 -10.33 -6.96 -0.59
C PRO A 18 -10.56 -5.96 -1.72
N GLY A 19 -10.10 -6.30 -2.90
CA GLY A 19 -10.29 -5.47 -4.08
C GLY A 19 -9.29 -4.34 -4.26
N VAL A 20 -8.38 -4.16 -3.31
CA VAL A 20 -7.38 -3.09 -3.40
C VAL A 20 -6.23 -3.51 -4.30
N THR A 21 -5.72 -2.57 -5.08
CA THR A 21 -4.52 -2.76 -5.91
C THR A 21 -3.39 -1.90 -5.36
N ILE A 22 -2.26 -2.52 -5.07
CA ILE A 22 -1.04 -1.81 -4.67
C ILE A 22 -0.18 -1.63 -5.91
N GLY A 23 0.07 -0.39 -6.29
CA GLY A 23 0.79 -0.09 -7.52
C GLY A 23 2.24 -0.53 -7.51
N GLU A 24 2.83 -0.58 -8.70
CA GLU A 24 4.22 -1.01 -8.86
C GLU A 24 5.16 -0.12 -8.05
N GLY A 25 6.08 -0.74 -7.32
CA GLY A 25 7.08 -0.01 -6.55
C GLY A 25 6.55 0.74 -5.34
N ALA A 26 5.26 0.61 -5.03
CA ALA A 26 4.68 1.27 -3.86
C ALA A 26 5.22 0.65 -2.58
N VAL A 27 5.35 1.46 -1.54
CA VAL A 27 5.81 1.01 -0.23
C VAL A 27 4.72 1.25 0.78
N ILE A 28 4.33 0.20 1.49
CA ILE A 28 3.31 0.28 2.54
C ILE A 28 4.03 0.14 3.87
N GLY A 29 3.88 1.13 4.74
CA GLY A 29 4.51 1.10 6.05
C GLY A 29 3.91 0.03 6.96
N ALA A 30 4.64 -0.35 8.01
CA ALA A 30 4.18 -1.37 8.95
C ALA A 30 2.89 -0.92 9.65
N GLY A 31 1.99 -1.85 9.90
CA GLY A 31 0.74 -1.58 10.61
C GLY A 31 -0.26 -0.74 9.84
N THR A 32 -0.12 -0.63 8.54
CA THR A 32 -0.98 0.19 7.69
C THR A 32 -2.28 -0.54 7.36
N LEU A 33 -3.40 0.17 7.42
CA LEU A 33 -4.68 -0.35 6.95
C LEU A 33 -4.98 0.27 5.58
N VAL A 34 -4.87 -0.54 4.53
CA VAL A 34 -5.07 -0.06 3.16
C VAL A 34 -6.53 -0.31 2.76
N THR A 35 -7.27 0.76 2.54
CA THR A 35 -8.68 0.69 2.18
C THR A 35 -8.96 1.12 0.74
N LYS A 36 -8.00 1.74 0.07
CA LYS A 36 -8.11 2.21 -1.31
C LYS A 36 -6.87 1.84 -2.08
N ASP A 37 -6.97 1.84 -3.40
CA ASP A 37 -5.82 1.56 -4.25
C ASP A 37 -4.67 2.54 -3.96
N ILE A 38 -3.47 2.02 -4.01
CA ILE A 38 -2.26 2.81 -3.77
C ILE A 38 -1.56 3.03 -5.11
N PRO A 39 -1.30 4.28 -5.49
CA PRO A 39 -0.61 4.57 -6.76
C PRO A 39 0.79 3.98 -6.80
N ALA A 40 1.29 3.72 -8.00
CA ALA A 40 2.65 3.26 -8.19
C ALA A 40 3.65 4.29 -7.67
N TRP A 41 4.79 3.80 -7.18
CA TRP A 41 5.93 4.62 -6.77
C TRP A 41 5.59 5.64 -5.68
N THR A 42 4.76 5.23 -4.73
CA THR A 42 4.39 6.07 -3.59
C THR A 42 4.63 5.32 -2.29
N ILE A 43 4.72 6.09 -1.20
CA ILE A 43 4.82 5.53 0.14
C ILE A 43 3.53 5.88 0.88
N ALA A 44 2.86 4.87 1.43
CA ALA A 44 1.62 5.06 2.16
C ALA A 44 1.74 4.45 3.55
N ILE A 45 1.24 5.17 4.55
CA ILE A 45 1.24 4.68 5.93
C ILE A 45 -0.04 5.13 6.63
N GLY A 46 -0.34 4.47 7.73
CA GLY A 46 -1.41 4.90 8.63
C GLY A 46 -2.66 4.06 8.55
N ARG A 47 -3.63 4.43 9.37
CA ARG A 47 -4.94 3.78 9.45
C ARG A 47 -6.02 4.86 9.45
N PRO A 48 -6.68 5.10 8.31
CA PRO A 48 -6.47 4.50 6.99
C PRO A 48 -5.19 4.99 6.33
N ALA A 49 -4.68 4.20 5.39
CA ALA A 49 -3.44 4.53 4.69
C ALA A 49 -3.56 5.86 3.94
N LYS A 50 -2.51 6.67 4.04
CA LYS A 50 -2.41 7.91 3.30
C LYS A 50 -1.07 7.94 2.58
N VAL A 51 -1.10 8.38 1.34
CA VAL A 51 0.14 8.57 0.58
C VAL A 51 0.87 9.78 1.18
N ILE A 52 2.09 9.55 1.64
CA ILE A 52 2.87 10.60 2.29
C ILE A 52 4.02 11.09 1.42
N LYS A 53 4.37 10.35 0.38
CA LYS A 53 5.52 10.72 -0.44
C LYS A 53 5.47 9.96 -1.76
N GLU A 54 5.98 10.59 -2.81
CA GLU A 54 6.25 9.92 -4.08
C GLU A 54 7.73 9.59 -4.17
N ILE A 55 8.00 8.43 -4.73
CA ILE A 55 9.39 8.00 -4.92
C ILE A 55 9.92 8.53 -6.25
#